data_7aaddf03a5d0aa98941a8fc0aa168bb5
#
_entry.id   7aaddf03a5d0aa98941a8fc0aa168bb5
#
_cell.length_a   1.000
_cell.length_b   1.000
_cell.length_c   1.000
_cell.angle_alpha   90.00
_cell.angle_beta   90.00
_cell.angle_gamma   90.00
#
_symmetry.space_group_name_H-M   'P 1'
#
loop_
_entity.id
_entity.type
_entity.pdbx_description
1 polymer ?
#
loop_
_entity_poly.entity_id
_entity_poly.type
_entity_poly.pdbx_seq_one_letter_code
_entity_poly.pdbx_strand_id
1 'polypeptide(L)'
;LCLVGPPGTGKTSIAKSVAEATGKRYVRICLGGVKDEAEIRGHRKTYVGAMPGRITVALQQAKVANPLMLLDEIDKTSSDYKGDTSSALLEVLDPEQNSHFNDHYVELPQDLSEVLFIATANDIQGIPRPLLDRMEVIEISGYTENEKEHIAKEHLIPKQMEANGIEKGKLSIQGGALRKIINNYTKEAGVRNLERLIGQICRKTARLIMEDGKEKVTVTGKNLESFLGQEKYNYLMANKKDEVGIARGLAWTQVGGDTLQIEVNIMPGKGEFVLTGQLGDVMKESATAGISYIRSVAARYGINQEFFQENDIHVHIPEGAVPKDGPSAGIAVTTAMLSALTGRKIRGGVAMTGEVTLRGRVLPIGGLKEKTMAAYRNRINTVVIPRQNVSDLHEVDEAV
;
A
#
# COMPACT_ATOMS: atom_id res chain seq x y z
N LEU A 1 14.22 0.18 15.91
CA LEU A 1 13.72 -0.37 14.64
C LEU A 1 12.47 0.37 14.19
N CYS A 2 12.33 0.62 12.88
CA CYS A 2 11.13 1.22 12.30
C CYS A 2 10.54 0.30 11.22
N LEU A 3 9.33 -0.21 11.44
CA LEU A 3 8.61 -1.05 10.48
C LEU A 3 7.76 -0.16 9.57
N VAL A 4 8.12 -0.05 8.31
CA VAL A 4 7.44 0.79 7.32
C VAL A 4 6.72 -0.07 6.29
N GLY A 5 5.47 0.25 5.96
CA GLY A 5 4.73 -0.49 4.93
C GLY A 5 3.23 -0.24 4.98
N PRO A 6 2.47 -0.80 4.03
CA PRO A 6 1.04 -0.56 3.91
C PRO A 6 0.25 -0.91 5.18
N PRO A 7 -0.92 -0.30 5.39
CA PRO A 7 -1.77 -0.65 6.53
C PRO A 7 -2.27 -2.10 6.46
N GLY A 8 -2.36 -2.75 7.62
CA GLY A 8 -2.86 -4.12 7.72
C GLY A 8 -1.85 -5.22 7.38
N THR A 9 -0.56 -4.91 7.26
CA THR A 9 0.53 -5.88 7.02
C THR A 9 1.12 -6.47 8.32
N GLY A 10 0.45 -6.30 9.45
CA GLY A 10 0.83 -6.96 10.70
C GLY A 10 1.95 -6.29 11.50
N LYS A 11 2.39 -5.07 11.16
CA LYS A 11 3.48 -4.34 11.86
C LYS A 11 3.34 -4.34 13.40
N THR A 12 2.16 -3.98 13.88
CA THR A 12 1.84 -3.98 15.33
C THR A 12 1.87 -5.39 15.93
N SER A 13 1.45 -6.41 15.16
CA SER A 13 1.50 -7.82 15.59
C SER A 13 2.93 -8.33 15.68
N ILE A 14 3.78 -7.96 14.73
CA ILE A 14 5.22 -8.29 14.75
C ILE A 14 5.86 -7.73 16.03
N ALA A 15 5.64 -6.45 16.36
CA ALA A 15 6.18 -5.84 17.57
C ALA A 15 5.72 -6.58 18.83
N LYS A 16 4.45 -7.01 18.89
CA LYS A 16 3.93 -7.80 20.00
C LYS A 16 4.61 -9.17 20.10
N SER A 17 4.78 -9.87 18.98
CA SER A 17 5.47 -11.17 18.93
C SER A 17 6.94 -11.06 19.32
N VAL A 18 7.62 -9.96 18.95
CA VAL A 18 9.00 -9.69 19.39
C VAL A 18 9.04 -9.52 20.93
N ALA A 19 8.08 -8.78 21.51
CA ALA A 19 8.01 -8.64 22.96
C ALA A 19 7.82 -9.98 23.67
N GLU A 20 6.92 -10.82 23.15
CA GLU A 20 6.68 -12.17 23.67
C GLU A 20 7.93 -13.06 23.56
N ALA A 21 8.59 -13.07 22.41
CA ALA A 21 9.80 -13.86 22.16
C ALA A 21 11.00 -13.42 23.01
N THR A 22 11.10 -12.13 23.31
CA THR A 22 12.19 -11.57 24.15
C THR A 22 11.84 -11.51 25.65
N GLY A 23 10.64 -11.95 26.03
CA GLY A 23 10.17 -11.90 27.42
C GLY A 23 9.97 -10.47 27.97
N LYS A 24 9.88 -9.47 27.09
CA LYS A 24 9.69 -8.08 27.50
C LYS A 24 8.20 -7.73 27.66
N ARG A 25 7.90 -6.85 28.62
CA ARG A 25 6.56 -6.27 28.73
C ARG A 25 6.28 -5.37 27.52
N TYR A 26 5.13 -5.57 26.88
CA TYR A 26 4.70 -4.80 25.73
C TYR A 26 3.83 -3.61 26.14
N VAL A 27 4.17 -2.41 25.67
CA VAL A 27 3.33 -1.21 25.78
C VAL A 27 3.26 -0.52 24.43
N ARG A 28 2.14 0.14 24.16
CA ARG A 28 1.90 0.83 22.88
C ARG A 28 1.56 2.29 23.10
N ILE A 29 2.21 3.17 22.37
CA ILE A 29 1.92 4.59 22.27
C ILE A 29 1.46 4.88 20.85
N CYS A 30 0.23 5.34 20.67
CA CYS A 30 -0.25 5.80 19.37
C CYS A 30 0.16 7.27 19.21
N LEU A 31 0.98 7.55 18.19
CA LEU A 31 1.45 8.90 17.86
C LEU A 31 0.55 9.60 16.84
N GLY A 32 -0.36 8.85 16.20
CA GLY A 32 -1.32 9.43 15.27
C GLY A 32 -2.21 10.47 15.95
N GLY A 33 -2.13 11.72 15.48
CA GLY A 33 -2.90 12.84 16.04
C GLY A 33 -2.26 13.58 17.21
N VAL A 34 -1.05 13.19 17.65
CA VAL A 34 -0.26 13.96 18.62
C VAL A 34 0.27 15.21 17.92
N LYS A 35 -0.03 16.38 18.51
CA LYS A 35 0.28 17.69 17.95
C LYS A 35 1.17 18.54 18.84
N ASP A 36 1.27 18.21 20.12
CA ASP A 36 1.96 18.98 21.14
C ASP A 36 3.09 18.15 21.75
N GLU A 37 4.28 18.74 21.83
CA GLU A 37 5.43 18.16 22.52
C GLU A 37 5.09 17.77 23.97
N ALA A 38 4.23 18.54 24.63
CA ALA A 38 3.78 18.27 25.99
C ALA A 38 3.03 16.94 26.14
N GLU A 39 2.45 16.40 25.06
CA GLU A 39 1.88 15.04 25.10
C GLU A 39 2.94 13.96 25.29
N ILE A 40 4.17 14.18 24.78
CA ILE A 40 5.29 13.24 24.91
C ILE A 40 6.04 13.46 26.22
N ARG A 41 6.39 14.73 26.53
CA ARG A 41 7.22 15.14 27.67
C ARG A 41 6.44 15.55 28.93
N GLY A 42 5.10 15.56 28.90
CA GLY A 42 4.28 16.02 30.00
C GLY A 42 4.14 17.53 30.07
N HIS A 43 3.15 17.98 30.84
CA HIS A 43 2.88 19.38 31.09
C HIS A 43 3.54 19.82 32.40
N ARG A 44 4.04 21.07 32.47
CA ARG A 44 4.56 21.62 33.72
C ARG A 44 3.45 21.67 34.78
N LYS A 45 3.77 21.28 36.01
CA LYS A 45 2.81 21.21 37.16
C LYS A 45 2.07 22.52 37.47
N THR A 46 2.59 23.65 36.96
CA THR A 46 1.97 24.96 37.12
C THR A 46 0.67 25.14 36.32
N TYR A 47 0.38 24.28 35.36
CA TYR A 47 -0.84 24.38 34.56
C TYR A 47 -1.98 23.57 35.16
N VAL A 48 -3.20 24.10 35.09
CA VAL A 48 -4.42 23.36 35.47
C VAL A 48 -4.61 22.20 34.47
N GLY A 49 -4.77 21.00 35.00
CA GLY A 49 -4.89 19.80 34.16
C GLY A 49 -3.54 19.21 33.70
N ALA A 50 -2.43 19.66 34.31
CA ALA A 50 -1.12 19.07 34.00
C ALA A 50 -1.10 17.56 34.27
N MET A 51 -0.46 16.83 33.36
CA MET A 51 -0.31 15.36 33.42
C MET A 51 1.06 14.92 32.89
N PRO A 52 1.54 13.74 33.31
CA PRO A 52 2.76 13.16 32.76
C PRO A 52 2.66 12.91 31.24
N GLY A 53 3.80 12.90 30.58
CA GLY A 53 3.90 12.54 29.18
C GLY A 53 3.60 11.07 28.89
N ARG A 54 3.29 10.78 27.65
CA ARG A 54 2.93 9.42 27.20
C ARG A 54 4.04 8.40 27.43
N ILE A 55 5.32 8.81 27.37
CA ILE A 55 6.47 7.94 27.64
C ILE A 55 6.45 7.49 29.09
N THR A 56 6.31 8.44 30.01
CA THR A 56 6.25 8.18 31.46
C THR A 56 5.04 7.32 31.83
N VAL A 57 3.88 7.62 31.25
CA VAL A 57 2.65 6.82 31.45
C VAL A 57 2.84 5.38 30.94
N ALA A 58 3.51 5.20 29.79
CA ALA A 58 3.79 3.88 29.25
C ALA A 58 4.75 3.07 30.14
N LEU A 59 5.80 3.69 30.70
CA LEU A 59 6.66 3.04 31.67
C LEU A 59 5.90 2.62 32.94
N GLN A 60 5.03 3.49 33.43
CA GLN A 60 4.17 3.17 34.57
C GLN A 60 3.25 1.98 34.30
N GLN A 61 2.67 1.89 33.08
CA GLN A 61 1.83 0.77 32.65
C GLN A 61 2.64 -0.53 32.52
N ALA A 62 3.85 -0.44 31.99
CA ALA A 62 4.75 -1.59 31.84
C ALA A 62 5.18 -2.19 33.19
N LYS A 63 5.34 -1.34 34.20
CA LYS A 63 5.85 -1.71 35.55
C LYS A 63 7.25 -2.34 35.54
N VAL A 64 8.03 -2.09 34.50
CA VAL A 64 9.43 -2.51 34.32
C VAL A 64 10.21 -1.39 33.64
N ALA A 65 11.52 -1.34 33.87
CA ALA A 65 12.39 -0.33 33.25
C ALA A 65 12.78 -0.68 31.80
N ASN A 66 12.63 -1.94 31.39
CA ASN A 66 13.10 -2.49 30.10
C ASN A 66 11.97 -3.01 29.20
N PRO A 67 10.82 -2.35 29.06
CA PRO A 67 9.74 -2.84 28.20
C PRO A 67 10.12 -2.79 26.72
N LEU A 68 9.34 -3.48 25.89
CA LEU A 68 9.23 -3.11 24.48
C LEU A 68 8.15 -2.04 24.33
N MET A 69 8.53 -0.87 23.84
CA MET A 69 7.64 0.26 23.62
C MET A 69 7.39 0.45 22.14
N LEU A 70 6.15 0.24 21.71
CA LEU A 70 5.73 0.46 20.33
C LEU A 70 5.29 1.91 20.14
N LEU A 71 5.99 2.63 19.27
CA LEU A 71 5.63 3.97 18.79
C LEU A 71 4.83 3.83 17.49
N ASP A 72 3.51 3.80 17.58
CA ASP A 72 2.66 3.47 16.43
C ASP A 72 2.23 4.74 15.66
N GLU A 73 2.27 4.67 14.33
CA GLU A 73 1.94 5.75 13.39
C GLU A 73 2.85 6.99 13.53
N ILE A 74 4.17 6.78 13.56
CA ILE A 74 5.17 7.87 13.69
C ILE A 74 5.16 8.82 12.48
N ASP A 75 4.72 8.36 11.31
CA ASP A 75 4.55 9.13 10.08
C ASP A 75 3.39 10.14 10.13
N LYS A 76 2.55 10.07 11.17
CA LYS A 76 1.41 10.98 11.37
C LYS A 76 1.65 12.02 12.47
N THR A 77 2.88 12.17 12.91
CA THR A 77 3.26 13.25 13.80
C THR A 77 3.35 14.55 12.99
N SER A 78 2.59 15.57 13.39
CA SER A 78 2.63 16.86 12.72
C SER A 78 3.52 17.84 13.48
N SER A 79 4.29 18.65 12.75
CA SER A 79 4.94 19.83 13.27
C SER A 79 3.98 21.02 13.12
N ASP A 80 3.29 21.40 14.19
CA ASP A 80 2.48 22.62 14.23
C ASP A 80 3.21 23.71 15.01
N TYR A 81 2.74 24.96 14.85
CA TYR A 81 3.26 26.17 15.53
C TYR A 81 3.36 26.09 17.07
N LYS A 82 2.82 25.06 17.71
CA LYS A 82 2.75 24.89 19.18
C LYS A 82 3.79 23.97 19.78
N GLY A 83 4.67 23.37 18.98
CA GLY A 83 5.72 22.49 19.47
C GLY A 83 6.10 21.45 18.43
N ASP A 84 7.33 21.01 18.47
CA ASP A 84 7.86 19.99 17.57
C ASP A 84 7.89 18.63 18.27
N THR A 85 6.83 17.85 18.09
CA THR A 85 6.73 16.46 18.59
C THR A 85 7.95 15.64 18.19
N SER A 86 8.54 15.94 17.01
CA SER A 86 9.72 15.25 16.50
C SER A 86 10.95 15.51 17.38
N SER A 87 11.11 16.72 17.92
CA SER A 87 12.21 17.04 18.82
C SER A 87 12.14 16.25 20.13
N ALA A 88 10.95 16.06 20.68
CA ALA A 88 10.77 15.21 21.87
C ALA A 88 11.10 13.73 21.56
N LEU A 89 10.69 13.23 20.40
CA LEU A 89 10.98 11.86 19.99
C LEU A 89 12.46 11.64 19.66
N LEU A 90 13.18 12.68 19.20
CA LEU A 90 14.64 12.61 19.01
C LEU A 90 15.36 12.32 20.32
N GLU A 91 15.01 12.99 21.42
CA GLU A 91 15.60 12.72 22.72
C GLU A 91 15.28 11.30 23.22
N VAL A 92 14.05 10.82 23.00
CA VAL A 92 13.62 9.47 23.37
C VAL A 92 14.39 8.39 22.63
N LEU A 93 14.65 8.61 21.33
CA LEU A 93 15.27 7.61 20.45
C LEU A 93 16.79 7.71 20.35
N ASP A 94 17.38 8.79 20.85
CA ASP A 94 18.81 9.01 20.81
C ASP A 94 19.49 8.29 21.99
N PRO A 95 20.35 7.27 21.77
CA PRO A 95 21.02 6.55 22.84
C PRO A 95 21.92 7.43 23.74
N GLU A 96 22.40 8.57 23.21
CA GLU A 96 23.24 9.50 23.99
C GLU A 96 22.44 10.36 24.96
N GLN A 97 21.14 10.55 24.71
CA GLN A 97 20.28 11.46 25.47
C GLN A 97 19.23 10.73 26.29
N ASN A 98 18.76 9.56 25.84
CA ASN A 98 17.61 8.87 26.40
C ASN A 98 17.81 8.33 27.84
N SER A 99 19.05 8.21 28.30
CA SER A 99 19.36 7.85 29.70
C SER A 99 18.99 8.95 30.71
N HIS A 100 18.73 10.16 30.24
CA HIS A 100 18.39 11.33 31.06
C HIS A 100 17.11 12.00 30.56
N PHE A 101 16.19 11.25 29.98
CA PHE A 101 14.90 11.78 29.52
C PHE A 101 14.16 12.50 30.63
N ASN A 102 13.76 13.75 30.38
CA ASN A 102 13.11 14.58 31.40
C ASN A 102 11.64 14.84 31.04
N ASP A 103 10.74 14.29 31.86
CA ASP A 103 9.31 14.62 31.81
C ASP A 103 9.05 15.88 32.61
N HIS A 104 8.42 16.87 32.00
CA HIS A 104 8.14 18.17 32.64
C HIS A 104 7.17 18.12 33.82
N TYR A 105 6.34 17.06 33.89
CA TYR A 105 5.44 16.87 35.04
C TYR A 105 6.16 16.16 36.19
N VAL A 106 6.95 15.14 35.88
CA VAL A 106 7.65 14.36 36.92
C VAL A 106 8.86 15.14 37.46
N GLU A 107 9.58 15.87 36.60
CA GLU A 107 10.78 16.67 36.93
C GLU A 107 11.94 15.83 37.50
N LEU A 108 11.96 14.55 37.20
CA LEU A 108 13.05 13.61 37.51
C LEU A 108 13.55 12.94 36.23
N PRO A 109 14.85 12.80 36.06
CA PRO A 109 15.39 12.11 34.91
C PRO A 109 14.96 10.64 34.91
N GLN A 110 14.55 10.15 33.76
CA GLN A 110 14.13 8.77 33.54
C GLN A 110 15.12 8.13 32.56
N ASP A 111 15.62 6.96 32.93
CA ASP A 111 16.53 6.19 32.08
C ASP A 111 15.72 5.32 31.13
N LEU A 112 15.81 5.60 29.83
CA LEU A 112 15.16 4.85 28.75
C LEU A 112 16.14 3.96 28.01
N SER A 113 17.40 3.85 28.42
CA SER A 113 18.46 3.13 27.72
C SER A 113 18.18 1.63 27.56
N GLU A 114 17.41 1.02 28.48
CA GLU A 114 17.02 -0.40 28.45
C GLU A 114 15.70 -0.67 27.71
N VAL A 115 15.01 0.39 27.28
CA VAL A 115 13.76 0.27 26.53
C VAL A 115 14.03 -0.14 25.09
N LEU A 116 13.37 -1.20 24.64
CA LEU A 116 13.41 -1.58 23.23
C LEU A 116 12.32 -0.81 22.46
N PHE A 117 12.73 0.19 21.67
CA PHE A 117 11.81 0.95 20.85
C PHE A 117 11.60 0.28 19.48
N ILE A 118 10.32 0.09 19.12
CA ILE A 118 9.90 -0.25 17.77
C ILE A 118 8.92 0.82 17.30
N ALA A 119 9.19 1.45 16.17
CA ALA A 119 8.27 2.39 15.53
C ALA A 119 7.52 1.72 14.38
N THR A 120 6.33 2.19 14.06
CA THR A 120 5.61 1.81 12.85
C THR A 120 5.21 3.03 12.04
N ALA A 121 5.28 2.90 10.72
CA ALA A 121 4.82 3.90 9.77
C ALA A 121 4.12 3.25 8.59
N ASN A 122 3.26 4.00 7.92
CA ASN A 122 2.67 3.56 6.65
C ASN A 122 3.46 4.09 5.45
N ASP A 123 4.09 5.26 5.60
CA ASP A 123 4.87 5.91 4.58
C ASP A 123 6.16 6.48 5.18
N ILE A 124 7.30 6.16 4.56
CA ILE A 124 8.60 6.66 4.97
C ILE A 124 8.73 8.19 4.76
N GLN A 125 8.04 8.73 3.74
CA GLN A 125 8.08 10.16 3.42
C GLN A 125 7.42 11.03 4.50
N GLY A 126 6.50 10.45 5.27
CA GLY A 126 5.85 11.11 6.40
C GLY A 126 6.74 11.23 7.65
N ILE A 127 7.89 10.57 7.68
CA ILE A 127 8.81 10.59 8.83
C ILE A 127 9.86 11.68 8.63
N PRO A 128 10.05 12.59 9.60
CA PRO A 128 11.13 13.58 9.56
C PRO A 128 12.52 12.93 9.45
N ARG A 129 13.36 13.46 8.57
CA ARG A 129 14.73 12.92 8.32
C ARG A 129 15.56 12.73 9.59
N PRO A 130 15.57 13.66 10.57
CA PRO A 130 16.35 13.47 11.80
C PRO A 130 15.93 12.24 12.62
N LEU A 131 14.65 11.85 12.55
CA LEU A 131 14.17 10.62 13.20
C LEU A 131 14.60 9.38 12.40
N LEU A 132 14.56 9.43 11.08
CA LEU A 132 15.00 8.33 10.22
C LEU A 132 16.49 8.00 10.45
N ASP A 133 17.34 9.02 10.64
CA ASP A 133 18.76 8.84 10.88
C ASP A 133 19.09 8.08 12.18
N ARG A 134 18.13 7.99 13.12
CA ARG A 134 18.24 7.28 14.40
C ARG A 134 17.54 5.92 14.42
N MET A 135 16.94 5.53 13.32
CA MET A 135 16.17 4.29 13.24
C MET A 135 16.70 3.41 12.11
N GLU A 136 16.80 2.12 12.37
CA GLU A 136 16.95 1.12 11.31
C GLU A 136 15.58 0.86 10.70
N VAL A 137 15.43 1.14 9.41
CA VAL A 137 14.17 0.98 8.69
C VAL A 137 14.08 -0.41 8.08
N ILE A 138 12.98 -1.10 8.37
CA ILE A 138 12.63 -2.40 7.79
C ILE A 138 11.35 -2.22 6.99
N GLU A 139 11.44 -2.42 5.68
CA GLU A 139 10.29 -2.34 4.80
C GLU A 139 9.47 -3.62 4.86
N ILE A 140 8.17 -3.46 5.10
CA ILE A 140 7.17 -4.55 5.13
C ILE A 140 6.31 -4.42 3.88
N SER A 141 6.49 -5.30 2.93
CA SER A 141 5.69 -5.33 1.71
C SER A 141 4.24 -5.78 1.97
N GLY A 142 3.37 -5.53 0.98
CA GLY A 142 2.03 -6.09 0.97
C GLY A 142 2.04 -7.61 0.78
N TYR A 143 0.94 -8.26 1.16
CA TYR A 143 0.77 -9.70 1.01
C TYR A 143 0.27 -10.07 -0.39
N THR A 144 0.80 -11.17 -0.91
CA THR A 144 0.30 -11.85 -2.11
C THR A 144 -1.06 -12.52 -1.82
N GLU A 145 -1.78 -12.93 -2.87
CA GLU A 145 -3.04 -13.67 -2.70
C GLU A 145 -2.84 -14.96 -1.90
N ASN A 146 -1.76 -15.68 -2.18
CA ASN A 146 -1.43 -16.92 -1.52
C ASN A 146 -1.11 -16.71 -0.02
N GLU A 147 -0.30 -15.70 0.29
CA GLU A 147 -0.02 -15.31 1.67
C GLU A 147 -1.29 -14.90 2.41
N LYS A 148 -2.19 -14.11 1.78
CA LYS A 148 -3.48 -13.74 2.37
C LYS A 148 -4.36 -14.96 2.63
N GLU A 149 -4.36 -15.95 1.71
CA GLU A 149 -5.11 -17.18 1.89
C GLU A 149 -4.59 -17.97 3.10
N HIS A 150 -3.26 -18.09 3.28
CA HIS A 150 -2.66 -18.75 4.44
C HIS A 150 -2.93 -17.99 5.74
N ILE A 151 -2.70 -16.69 5.77
CA ILE A 151 -3.00 -15.84 6.93
C ILE A 151 -4.47 -15.96 7.33
N ALA A 152 -5.37 -15.95 6.34
CA ALA A 152 -6.80 -16.09 6.63
C ALA A 152 -7.15 -17.44 7.26
N LYS A 153 -6.61 -18.55 6.75
CA LYS A 153 -6.87 -19.89 7.25
C LYS A 153 -6.28 -20.14 8.63
N GLU A 154 -5.03 -19.73 8.82
CA GLU A 154 -4.28 -20.07 10.03
C GLU A 154 -4.55 -19.11 11.18
N HIS A 155 -4.85 -17.85 10.90
CA HIS A 155 -4.96 -16.82 11.92
C HIS A 155 -6.32 -16.11 11.95
N LEU A 156 -6.82 -15.59 10.81
CA LEU A 156 -7.99 -14.71 10.84
C LEU A 156 -9.29 -15.46 11.09
N ILE A 157 -9.51 -16.60 10.43
CA ILE A 157 -10.73 -17.39 10.59
C ILE A 157 -10.85 -17.93 12.02
N PRO A 158 -9.81 -18.60 12.59
CA PRO A 158 -9.88 -19.05 13.98
C PRO A 158 -10.12 -17.92 14.97
N LYS A 159 -9.39 -16.80 14.84
CA LYS A 159 -9.55 -15.60 15.68
C LYS A 159 -10.97 -15.04 15.63
N GLN A 160 -11.55 -14.91 14.43
CA GLN A 160 -12.88 -14.37 14.25
C GLN A 160 -13.97 -15.35 14.69
N MET A 161 -13.78 -16.66 14.57
CA MET A 161 -14.68 -17.67 15.13
C MET A 161 -14.73 -17.58 16.66
N GLU A 162 -13.57 -17.53 17.31
CA GLU A 162 -13.47 -17.38 18.77
C GLU A 162 -14.13 -16.08 19.24
N ALA A 163 -13.82 -14.94 18.60
CA ALA A 163 -14.40 -13.64 18.95
C ALA A 163 -15.93 -13.56 18.77
N ASN A 164 -16.52 -14.42 17.95
CA ASN A 164 -17.97 -14.48 17.72
C ASN A 164 -18.62 -15.73 18.35
N GLY A 165 -17.93 -16.47 19.22
CA GLY A 165 -18.47 -17.61 19.95
C GLY A 165 -18.82 -18.82 19.07
N ILE A 166 -18.17 -18.98 17.93
CA ILE A 166 -18.40 -20.10 17.01
C ILE A 166 -17.40 -21.22 17.32
N GLU A 167 -17.91 -22.39 17.70
CA GLU A 167 -17.10 -23.56 17.97
C GLU A 167 -16.39 -24.09 16.71
N LYS A 168 -15.22 -24.70 16.92
CA LYS A 168 -14.47 -25.35 15.83
C LYS A 168 -15.35 -26.37 15.12
N GLY A 169 -15.36 -26.31 13.78
CA GLY A 169 -16.14 -27.23 12.93
C GLY A 169 -17.53 -26.72 12.54
N LYS A 170 -18.10 -25.73 13.24
CA LYS A 170 -19.42 -25.18 12.90
C LYS A 170 -19.41 -24.21 11.70
N LEU A 171 -18.24 -23.62 11.37
CA LEU A 171 -18.05 -22.83 10.17
C LEU A 171 -16.93 -23.42 9.31
N SER A 172 -17.18 -23.50 8.00
CA SER A 172 -16.18 -23.87 7.00
C SER A 172 -16.25 -22.89 5.82
N ILE A 173 -15.13 -22.24 5.50
CA ILE A 173 -15.01 -21.39 4.33
C ILE A 173 -14.18 -22.14 3.29
N GLN A 174 -14.77 -22.46 2.14
CA GLN A 174 -14.06 -23.16 1.07
C GLN A 174 -12.95 -22.29 0.47
N GLY A 175 -11.83 -22.89 0.03
CA GLY A 175 -10.70 -22.17 -0.57
C GLY A 175 -11.12 -21.29 -1.76
N GLY A 176 -12.01 -21.79 -2.63
CA GLY A 176 -12.55 -20.98 -3.74
C GLY A 176 -13.37 -19.77 -3.29
N ALA A 177 -14.12 -19.89 -2.17
CA ALA A 177 -14.82 -18.75 -1.59
C ALA A 177 -13.85 -17.76 -0.97
N LEU A 178 -12.81 -18.23 -0.30
CA LEU A 178 -11.77 -17.37 0.31
C LEU A 178 -11.01 -16.56 -0.74
N ARG A 179 -10.57 -17.19 -1.83
CA ARG A 179 -9.96 -16.48 -2.97
C ARG A 179 -10.90 -15.46 -3.58
N LYS A 180 -12.19 -15.79 -3.69
CA LYS A 180 -13.20 -14.85 -4.18
C LYS A 180 -13.38 -13.65 -3.23
N ILE A 181 -13.31 -13.86 -1.90
CA ILE A 181 -13.31 -12.76 -0.93
C ILE A 181 -12.09 -11.86 -1.14
N ILE A 182 -10.91 -12.44 -1.25
CA ILE A 182 -9.66 -11.70 -1.44
C ILE A 182 -9.70 -10.87 -2.73
N ASN A 183 -10.16 -11.46 -3.83
CA ASN A 183 -10.11 -10.82 -5.15
C ASN A 183 -11.29 -9.90 -5.44
N ASN A 184 -12.51 -10.28 -5.08
CA ASN A 184 -13.71 -9.57 -5.52
C ASN A 184 -14.35 -8.69 -4.44
N TYR A 185 -13.96 -8.87 -3.17
CA TYR A 185 -14.53 -8.09 -2.06
C TYR A 185 -13.53 -7.22 -1.32
N THR A 186 -12.20 -7.43 -1.52
CA THR A 186 -11.15 -6.59 -0.95
C THR A 186 -10.22 -6.03 -2.03
N LYS A 187 -9.71 -4.83 -1.79
CA LYS A 187 -8.63 -4.21 -2.57
C LYS A 187 -7.71 -3.53 -1.57
N GLU A 188 -6.72 -4.26 -1.07
CA GLU A 188 -5.80 -3.81 -0.03
C GLU A 188 -4.46 -4.56 -0.11
N ALA A 189 -3.38 -3.91 0.31
CA ALA A 189 -2.06 -4.54 0.40
C ALA A 189 -1.97 -5.52 1.58
N GLY A 190 -2.60 -5.19 2.71
CA GLY A 190 -2.67 -6.04 3.91
C GLY A 190 -3.90 -6.93 3.96
N VAL A 191 -4.34 -7.26 5.19
CA VAL A 191 -5.48 -8.18 5.46
C VAL A 191 -6.56 -7.58 6.38
N ARG A 192 -6.55 -6.25 6.60
CA ARG A 192 -7.47 -5.61 7.55
C ARG A 192 -8.93 -5.69 7.11
N ASN A 193 -9.22 -5.42 5.82
CA ASN A 193 -10.56 -5.55 5.28
C ASN A 193 -10.96 -7.03 5.15
N LEU A 194 -10.03 -7.91 4.80
CA LEU A 194 -10.26 -9.35 4.76
C LEU A 194 -10.70 -9.85 6.15
N GLU A 195 -10.01 -9.46 7.22
CA GLU A 195 -10.40 -9.80 8.60
C GLU A 195 -11.80 -9.29 8.93
N ARG A 196 -12.12 -8.06 8.54
CA ARG A 196 -13.46 -7.47 8.76
C ARG A 196 -14.57 -8.25 8.05
N LEU A 197 -14.32 -8.70 6.81
CA LEU A 197 -15.28 -9.50 6.04
C LEU A 197 -15.45 -10.90 6.60
N ILE A 198 -14.35 -11.53 7.05
CA ILE A 198 -14.42 -12.83 7.77
C ILE A 198 -15.24 -12.67 9.05
N GLY A 199 -15.03 -11.60 9.81
CA GLY A 199 -15.83 -11.29 11.00
C GLY A 199 -17.33 -11.09 10.66
N GLN A 200 -17.66 -10.48 9.52
CA GLN A 200 -19.03 -10.36 9.04
C GLN A 200 -19.65 -11.72 8.71
N ILE A 201 -18.90 -12.62 8.08
CA ILE A 201 -19.32 -14.01 7.83
C ILE A 201 -19.56 -14.72 9.15
N CYS A 202 -18.65 -14.60 10.12
CA CYS A 202 -18.80 -15.21 11.45
C CYS A 202 -20.07 -14.71 12.15
N ARG A 203 -20.32 -13.41 12.18
CA ARG A 203 -21.56 -12.87 12.80
C ARG A 203 -22.83 -13.41 12.16
N LYS A 204 -22.90 -13.46 10.82
CA LYS A 204 -24.06 -14.05 10.13
C LYS A 204 -24.17 -15.55 10.36
N THR A 205 -23.04 -16.25 10.45
CA THR A 205 -23.03 -17.68 10.79
C THR A 205 -23.54 -17.93 12.20
N ALA A 206 -23.11 -17.16 13.19
CA ALA A 206 -23.60 -17.26 14.56
C ALA A 206 -25.14 -17.08 14.62
N ARG A 207 -25.66 -16.10 13.87
CA ARG A 207 -27.10 -15.87 13.73
C ARG A 207 -27.82 -17.08 13.14
N LEU A 208 -27.32 -17.65 12.03
CA LEU A 208 -27.92 -18.85 11.39
C LEU A 208 -27.91 -20.07 12.31
N ILE A 209 -26.90 -20.23 13.16
CA ILE A 209 -26.83 -21.31 14.15
C ILE A 209 -27.85 -21.08 15.24
N MET A 210 -27.99 -19.85 15.75
CA MET A 210 -28.90 -19.54 16.87
C MET A 210 -30.39 -19.46 16.47
N GLU A 211 -30.69 -18.82 15.35
CA GLU A 211 -32.07 -18.58 14.89
C GLU A 211 -32.61 -19.75 14.06
N ASP A 212 -31.80 -20.31 13.15
CA ASP A 212 -32.22 -21.34 12.20
C ASP A 212 -31.87 -22.77 12.66
N GLY A 213 -31.21 -22.94 13.80
CA GLY A 213 -30.83 -24.24 14.36
C GLY A 213 -29.81 -25.01 13.50
N LYS A 214 -29.05 -24.35 12.66
CA LYS A 214 -28.06 -25.01 11.79
C LYS A 214 -26.88 -25.52 12.59
N GLU A 215 -26.59 -26.81 12.49
CA GLU A 215 -25.44 -27.41 13.16
C GLU A 215 -24.09 -26.95 12.54
N LYS A 216 -24.05 -26.76 11.23
CA LYS A 216 -22.86 -26.38 10.46
C LYS A 216 -23.22 -25.46 9.31
N VAL A 217 -22.37 -24.45 9.07
CA VAL A 217 -22.49 -23.52 7.94
C VAL A 217 -21.25 -23.66 7.05
N THR A 218 -21.49 -23.89 5.75
CA THR A 218 -20.41 -23.93 4.75
C THR A 218 -20.55 -22.74 3.80
N VAL A 219 -19.51 -21.92 3.73
CA VAL A 219 -19.44 -20.77 2.83
C VAL A 219 -18.73 -21.20 1.54
N THR A 220 -19.44 -21.04 0.43
CA THR A 220 -19.00 -21.40 -0.92
C THR A 220 -19.01 -20.16 -1.82
N GLY A 221 -18.36 -20.20 -2.98
CA GLY A 221 -18.42 -19.10 -3.95
C GLY A 221 -19.85 -18.77 -4.44
N LYS A 222 -20.79 -19.71 -4.34
CA LYS A 222 -22.19 -19.52 -4.78
C LYS A 222 -23.04 -18.80 -3.74
N ASN A 223 -22.84 -19.07 -2.44
CA ASN A 223 -23.64 -18.46 -1.39
C ASN A 223 -22.94 -17.25 -0.74
N LEU A 224 -21.78 -16.85 -1.23
CA LEU A 224 -20.99 -15.77 -0.67
C LEU A 224 -21.73 -14.43 -0.67
N GLU A 225 -22.54 -14.19 -1.71
CA GLU A 225 -23.34 -12.98 -1.85
C GLU A 225 -24.36 -12.81 -0.72
N SER A 226 -24.92 -13.90 -0.18
CA SER A 226 -25.83 -13.84 0.97
C SER A 226 -25.14 -13.36 2.25
N PHE A 227 -23.82 -13.59 2.37
CA PHE A 227 -23.02 -13.15 3.50
C PHE A 227 -22.45 -11.73 3.32
N LEU A 228 -21.97 -11.38 2.15
CA LEU A 228 -21.18 -10.17 1.91
C LEU A 228 -21.84 -9.14 0.99
N GLY A 229 -22.96 -9.52 0.34
CA GLY A 229 -23.60 -8.72 -0.71
C GLY A 229 -22.92 -8.90 -2.06
N GLN A 230 -23.21 -8.00 -3.00
CA GLN A 230 -22.64 -8.06 -4.36
C GLN A 230 -21.14 -7.86 -4.35
N GLU A 231 -20.47 -8.44 -5.35
CA GLU A 231 -19.06 -8.26 -5.59
C GLU A 231 -18.74 -6.79 -5.84
N LYS A 232 -17.70 -6.29 -5.18
CA LYS A 232 -17.32 -4.87 -5.27
C LYS A 232 -16.32 -4.58 -6.37
N TYR A 233 -15.48 -5.56 -6.67
CA TYR A 233 -14.37 -5.42 -7.60
C TYR A 233 -14.49 -6.48 -8.68
N ASN A 234 -14.71 -6.03 -9.90
CA ASN A 234 -14.56 -6.85 -11.10
C ASN A 234 -13.26 -6.43 -11.76
N TYR A 235 -12.25 -7.30 -11.72
CA TYR A 235 -11.03 -7.02 -12.46
C TYR A 235 -11.37 -7.03 -13.95
N LEU A 236 -11.07 -5.92 -14.62
CA LEU A 236 -11.12 -5.85 -16.08
C LEU A 236 -10.11 -6.88 -16.59
N MET A 237 -10.62 -7.99 -17.13
CA MET A 237 -9.76 -9.01 -17.74
C MET A 237 -8.87 -8.34 -18.78
N ALA A 238 -7.62 -8.81 -18.87
CA ALA A 238 -6.70 -8.40 -19.92
C ALA A 238 -7.40 -8.43 -21.30
N ASN A 239 -7.12 -7.43 -22.14
CA ASN A 239 -7.64 -7.42 -23.50
C ASN A 239 -7.25 -8.71 -24.16
N LYS A 240 -8.24 -9.51 -24.56
CA LYS A 240 -8.01 -10.82 -25.21
C LYS A 240 -7.61 -10.67 -26.67
N LYS A 241 -7.75 -9.47 -27.24
CA LYS A 241 -7.49 -9.17 -28.65
C LYS A 241 -6.35 -8.17 -28.78
N ASP A 242 -5.65 -8.28 -29.88
CA ASP A 242 -4.64 -7.33 -30.30
C ASP A 242 -5.32 -6.09 -30.85
N GLU A 243 -5.06 -4.92 -30.26
CA GLU A 243 -5.73 -3.67 -30.58
C GLU A 243 -4.73 -2.54 -30.86
N VAL A 244 -5.12 -1.60 -31.73
CA VAL A 244 -4.34 -0.41 -32.04
C VAL A 244 -4.65 0.68 -31.01
N GLY A 245 -3.60 1.35 -30.51
CA GLY A 245 -3.76 2.47 -29.59
C GLY A 245 -4.14 2.09 -28.15
N ILE A 246 -4.20 0.79 -27.83
CA ILE A 246 -4.53 0.31 -26.49
C ILE A 246 -3.36 -0.44 -25.89
N ALA A 247 -2.81 0.08 -24.80
CA ALA A 247 -1.74 -0.57 -24.04
C ALA A 247 -2.16 -0.78 -22.59
N ARG A 248 -1.45 -1.68 -21.90
CA ARG A 248 -1.64 -1.92 -20.49
C ARG A 248 -0.37 -1.58 -19.72
N GLY A 249 -0.49 -0.60 -18.83
CA GLY A 249 0.53 -0.24 -17.87
C GLY A 249 0.32 -0.95 -16.54
N LEU A 250 1.34 -0.90 -15.69
CA LEU A 250 1.30 -1.39 -14.31
C LEU A 250 1.59 -0.23 -13.37
N ALA A 251 0.76 -0.07 -12.35
CA ALA A 251 0.91 0.93 -11.33
C ALA A 251 1.09 0.27 -9.96
N TRP A 252 1.79 0.97 -9.08
CA TRP A 252 1.81 0.68 -7.65
C TRP A 252 0.98 1.72 -6.92
N THR A 253 0.20 1.27 -5.95
CA THR A 253 -0.62 2.13 -5.08
C THR A 253 -0.46 1.69 -3.63
N GLN A 254 -0.85 2.53 -2.68
CA GLN A 254 -0.86 2.18 -1.25
C GLN A 254 -1.70 0.93 -0.92
N VAL A 255 -2.59 0.53 -1.81
CA VAL A 255 -3.43 -0.68 -1.66
C VAL A 255 -2.90 -1.88 -2.44
N GLY A 256 -1.71 -1.77 -3.05
CA GLY A 256 -1.05 -2.81 -3.84
C GLY A 256 -0.93 -2.44 -5.32
N GLY A 257 -0.51 -3.41 -6.13
CA GLY A 257 -0.39 -3.21 -7.57
C GLY A 257 -1.75 -3.19 -8.27
N ASP A 258 -1.82 -2.43 -9.36
CA ASP A 258 -2.98 -2.33 -10.25
C ASP A 258 -2.57 -2.30 -11.72
N THR A 259 -3.50 -2.59 -12.62
CA THR A 259 -3.29 -2.46 -14.07
C THR A 259 -3.97 -1.22 -14.58
N LEU A 260 -3.30 -0.47 -15.46
CA LEU A 260 -3.84 0.72 -16.11
C LEU A 260 -4.09 0.42 -17.58
N GLN A 261 -5.32 0.56 -18.02
CA GLN A 261 -5.62 0.59 -19.45
C GLN A 261 -5.31 1.99 -19.97
N ILE A 262 -4.59 2.08 -21.06
CA ILE A 262 -4.22 3.32 -21.73
C ILE A 262 -4.80 3.27 -23.12
N GLU A 263 -5.64 4.25 -23.44
CA GLU A 263 -6.31 4.36 -24.73
C GLU A 263 -5.81 5.62 -25.43
N VAL A 264 -5.43 5.50 -26.69
CA VAL A 264 -4.99 6.62 -27.50
C VAL A 264 -5.85 6.69 -28.74
N ASN A 265 -6.44 7.85 -28.94
CA ASN A 265 -7.19 8.18 -30.15
C ASN A 265 -6.51 9.33 -30.89
N ILE A 266 -6.56 9.27 -32.21
CA ILE A 266 -6.05 10.30 -33.10
C ILE A 266 -7.20 10.79 -33.95
N MET A 267 -7.34 12.09 -34.04
CA MET A 267 -8.40 12.73 -34.80
C MET A 267 -7.87 13.97 -35.54
N PRO A 268 -8.46 14.35 -36.71
CA PRO A 268 -8.11 15.62 -37.34
C PRO A 268 -8.27 16.80 -36.37
N GLY A 269 -7.27 17.69 -36.33
CA GLY A 269 -7.25 18.78 -35.37
C GLY A 269 -6.18 19.82 -35.67
N LYS A 270 -5.65 20.45 -34.65
CA LYS A 270 -4.65 21.54 -34.75
C LYS A 270 -3.33 21.17 -34.05
N GLY A 271 -3.09 19.91 -33.79
CA GLY A 271 -1.88 19.43 -33.12
C GLY A 271 -1.97 19.45 -31.58
N GLU A 272 -3.16 19.43 -31.01
CA GLU A 272 -3.35 19.42 -29.57
C GLU A 272 -2.99 18.04 -28.99
N PHE A 273 -2.36 18.07 -27.79
CA PHE A 273 -2.07 16.87 -27.00
C PHE A 273 -2.93 16.90 -25.75
N VAL A 274 -3.96 16.05 -25.72
CA VAL A 274 -4.96 16.03 -24.67
C VAL A 274 -4.75 14.82 -23.76
N LEU A 275 -4.75 15.06 -22.46
CA LEU A 275 -4.60 14.05 -21.42
C LEU A 275 -5.82 14.02 -20.51
N THR A 276 -6.47 12.87 -20.34
CA THR A 276 -7.65 12.71 -19.47
C THR A 276 -7.54 11.44 -18.61
N GLY A 277 -8.29 11.39 -17.49
CA GLY A 277 -8.32 10.24 -16.58
C GLY A 277 -7.79 10.55 -15.17
N GLN A 278 -7.87 11.80 -14.71
CA GLN A 278 -7.36 12.29 -13.42
C GLN A 278 -5.87 11.93 -13.19
N LEU A 279 -5.05 12.31 -14.15
CA LEU A 279 -3.61 12.10 -14.11
C LEU A 279 -2.95 13.16 -13.22
N GLY A 280 -2.09 12.74 -12.31
CA GLY A 280 -1.21 13.62 -11.55
C GLY A 280 -0.15 14.26 -12.44
N ASP A 281 0.59 15.20 -11.89
CA ASP A 281 1.50 16.04 -12.70
C ASP A 281 2.70 15.22 -13.20
N VAL A 282 3.22 14.30 -12.40
CA VAL A 282 4.33 13.42 -12.80
C VAL A 282 3.93 12.52 -13.99
N MET A 283 2.70 12.00 -13.97
CA MET A 283 2.21 11.17 -15.09
C MET A 283 1.97 11.99 -16.36
N LYS A 284 1.51 13.23 -16.24
CA LYS A 284 1.37 14.17 -17.38
C LYS A 284 2.73 14.51 -17.99
N GLU A 285 3.73 14.79 -17.15
CA GLU A 285 5.12 15.01 -17.59
C GLU A 285 5.68 13.79 -18.31
N SER A 286 5.48 12.58 -17.77
CA SER A 286 5.89 11.35 -18.40
C SER A 286 5.25 11.12 -19.77
N ALA A 287 3.94 11.40 -19.91
CA ALA A 287 3.25 11.34 -21.20
C ALA A 287 3.81 12.37 -22.20
N THR A 288 4.09 13.59 -21.71
CA THR A 288 4.68 14.67 -22.52
C THR A 288 6.10 14.34 -22.97
N ALA A 289 6.91 13.71 -22.12
CA ALA A 289 8.23 13.19 -22.50
C ALA A 289 8.11 12.11 -23.58
N GLY A 290 7.13 11.21 -23.47
CA GLY A 290 6.84 10.16 -24.45
C GLY A 290 6.50 10.71 -25.83
N ILE A 291 5.58 11.69 -25.93
CA ILE A 291 5.23 12.28 -27.23
C ILE A 291 6.38 13.10 -27.81
N SER A 292 7.18 13.77 -26.99
CA SER A 292 8.37 14.48 -27.43
C SER A 292 9.42 13.55 -28.01
N TYR A 293 9.63 12.38 -27.38
CA TYR A 293 10.49 11.34 -27.93
C TYR A 293 9.95 10.83 -29.26
N ILE A 294 8.65 10.49 -29.38
CA ILE A 294 8.07 10.02 -30.64
C ILE A 294 8.26 11.03 -31.75
N ARG A 295 8.00 12.32 -31.50
CA ARG A 295 8.23 13.40 -32.47
C ARG A 295 9.69 13.46 -32.93
N SER A 296 10.64 13.26 -32.03
CA SER A 296 12.08 13.29 -32.38
C SER A 296 12.52 12.13 -33.28
N VAL A 297 11.82 11.01 -33.25
CA VAL A 297 12.13 9.80 -34.03
C VAL A 297 11.06 9.47 -35.07
N ALA A 298 10.13 10.38 -35.34
CA ALA A 298 8.96 10.18 -36.20
C ALA A 298 9.34 9.60 -37.59
N ALA A 299 10.36 10.14 -38.24
CA ALA A 299 10.85 9.69 -39.52
C ALA A 299 11.29 8.21 -39.51
N ARG A 300 11.82 7.69 -38.39
CA ARG A 300 12.20 6.29 -38.24
C ARG A 300 11.02 5.33 -38.32
N TYR A 301 9.82 5.82 -37.96
CA TYR A 301 8.58 5.06 -37.97
C TYR A 301 7.69 5.39 -39.16
N GLY A 302 8.18 6.19 -40.12
CA GLY A 302 7.41 6.60 -41.29
C GLY A 302 6.31 7.63 -41.01
N ILE A 303 6.41 8.34 -39.91
CA ILE A 303 5.43 9.37 -39.52
C ILE A 303 5.93 10.73 -40.02
N ASN A 304 5.09 11.41 -40.84
CA ASN A 304 5.39 12.76 -41.31
C ASN A 304 5.26 13.78 -40.15
N GLN A 305 6.15 14.76 -40.12
CA GLN A 305 6.09 15.82 -39.08
C GLN A 305 4.84 16.69 -39.18
N GLU A 306 4.31 16.92 -40.38
CA GLU A 306 3.05 17.65 -40.61
C GLU A 306 1.86 16.97 -39.93
N PHE A 307 1.92 15.63 -39.76
CA PHE A 307 0.90 14.86 -39.05
C PHE A 307 0.59 15.42 -37.66
N PHE A 308 1.63 15.83 -36.91
CA PHE A 308 1.48 16.39 -35.56
C PHE A 308 0.90 17.83 -35.53
N GLN A 309 0.76 18.48 -36.67
CA GLN A 309 0.11 19.81 -36.81
C GLN A 309 -1.34 19.71 -37.25
N GLU A 310 -1.67 18.62 -37.94
CA GLU A 310 -2.99 18.40 -38.56
C GLU A 310 -3.88 17.45 -37.73
N ASN A 311 -3.32 16.78 -36.72
CA ASN A 311 -4.06 15.83 -35.92
C ASN A 311 -3.85 16.08 -34.41
N ASP A 312 -4.93 15.96 -33.66
CA ASP A 312 -4.92 15.96 -32.21
C ASP A 312 -4.72 14.53 -31.71
N ILE A 313 -3.93 14.39 -30.63
CA ILE A 313 -3.66 13.11 -29.97
C ILE A 313 -4.29 13.17 -28.59
N HIS A 314 -5.26 12.30 -28.33
CA HIS A 314 -5.93 12.20 -27.06
C HIS A 314 -5.55 10.89 -26.36
N VAL A 315 -4.89 11.01 -25.21
CA VAL A 315 -4.57 9.89 -24.32
C VAL A 315 -5.58 9.88 -23.17
N HIS A 316 -6.27 8.78 -23.02
CA HIS A 316 -7.23 8.58 -21.93
C HIS A 316 -6.82 7.37 -21.10
N ILE A 317 -6.84 7.52 -19.76
CA ILE A 317 -6.68 6.42 -18.83
C ILE A 317 -7.99 6.29 -18.04
N PRO A 318 -8.84 5.28 -18.36
CA PRO A 318 -10.12 5.06 -17.72
C PRO A 318 -10.04 4.94 -16.19
N GLU A 319 -11.18 4.88 -15.51
CA GLU A 319 -11.31 4.83 -14.04
C GLU A 319 -10.94 6.16 -13.37
N GLY A 320 -11.56 7.27 -13.81
CA GLY A 320 -11.32 8.60 -13.29
C GLY A 320 -11.67 8.84 -11.82
N ALA A 321 -12.26 7.86 -11.13
CA ALA A 321 -12.54 7.96 -9.69
C ALA A 321 -11.28 7.78 -8.80
N VAL A 322 -10.18 7.27 -9.36
CA VAL A 322 -8.92 7.04 -8.63
C VAL A 322 -7.83 7.92 -9.23
N PRO A 323 -7.25 8.86 -8.47
CA PRO A 323 -6.09 9.63 -8.92
C PRO A 323 -4.93 8.71 -9.28
N LYS A 324 -4.27 8.97 -10.39
CA LYS A 324 -3.16 8.19 -10.92
C LYS A 324 -1.96 9.12 -11.09
N ASP A 325 -0.85 8.75 -10.46
CA ASP A 325 0.39 9.52 -10.59
C ASP A 325 1.62 8.59 -10.64
N GLY A 326 2.72 9.13 -11.16
CA GLY A 326 4.00 8.44 -11.24
C GLY A 326 4.49 8.23 -12.68
N PRO A 327 5.83 8.12 -12.87
CA PRO A 327 6.44 8.04 -14.20
C PRO A 327 6.43 6.64 -14.80
N SER A 328 6.13 5.61 -14.02
CA SER A 328 6.32 4.20 -14.40
C SER A 328 5.36 3.68 -15.49
N ALA A 329 4.32 4.44 -15.84
CA ALA A 329 3.45 4.16 -16.97
C ALA A 329 3.99 4.72 -18.30
N GLY A 330 5.11 5.44 -18.29
CA GLY A 330 5.66 6.14 -19.45
C GLY A 330 5.87 5.25 -20.68
N ILE A 331 6.42 4.04 -20.50
CA ILE A 331 6.60 3.09 -21.62
C ILE A 331 5.27 2.64 -22.21
N ALA A 332 4.26 2.42 -21.38
CA ALA A 332 2.95 1.97 -21.83
C ALA A 332 2.20 3.10 -22.59
N VAL A 333 2.27 4.33 -22.09
CA VAL A 333 1.71 5.52 -22.77
C VAL A 333 2.41 5.73 -24.10
N THR A 334 3.75 5.70 -24.13
CA THR A 334 4.54 5.89 -25.35
C THR A 334 4.25 4.79 -26.36
N THR A 335 4.13 3.53 -25.93
CA THR A 335 3.79 2.41 -26.80
C THR A 335 2.38 2.53 -27.38
N ALA A 336 1.40 2.94 -26.56
CA ALA A 336 0.02 3.17 -27.03
C ALA A 336 -0.04 4.29 -28.09
N MET A 337 0.66 5.41 -27.86
CA MET A 337 0.76 6.51 -28.81
C MET A 337 1.44 6.04 -30.12
N LEU A 338 2.56 5.34 -30.03
CA LEU A 338 3.27 4.86 -31.20
C LEU A 338 2.42 3.84 -31.99
N SER A 339 1.68 2.98 -31.30
CA SER A 339 0.72 2.05 -31.89
C SER A 339 -0.37 2.80 -32.68
N ALA A 340 -0.99 3.81 -32.08
CA ALA A 340 -2.01 4.63 -32.72
C ALA A 340 -1.46 5.36 -33.96
N LEU A 341 -0.26 5.94 -33.86
CA LEU A 341 0.40 6.67 -34.94
C LEU A 341 0.82 5.79 -36.11
N THR A 342 1.15 4.54 -35.87
CA THR A 342 1.65 3.62 -36.90
C THR A 342 0.61 2.62 -37.39
N GLY A 343 -0.58 2.56 -36.75
CA GLY A 343 -1.60 1.56 -37.02
C GLY A 343 -1.21 0.13 -36.61
N ARG A 344 -0.09 -0.07 -35.90
CA ARG A 344 0.37 -1.38 -35.46
C ARG A 344 -0.31 -1.80 -34.18
N LYS A 345 -0.87 -3.01 -34.17
CA LYS A 345 -1.55 -3.57 -33.01
C LYS A 345 -0.59 -3.88 -31.88
N ILE A 346 -1.03 -3.63 -30.64
CA ILE A 346 -0.38 -4.09 -29.42
C ILE A 346 -0.99 -5.46 -29.06
N ARG A 347 -0.14 -6.40 -28.67
CA ARG A 347 -0.55 -7.74 -28.24
C ARG A 347 -1.46 -7.66 -27.01
N GLY A 348 -2.58 -8.37 -27.08
CA GLY A 348 -3.38 -8.67 -25.91
C GLY A 348 -2.60 -9.53 -24.90
N GLY A 349 -2.88 -9.38 -23.61
CA GLY A 349 -2.20 -10.14 -22.56
C GLY A 349 -0.75 -9.72 -22.28
N VAL A 350 -0.31 -8.56 -22.78
CA VAL A 350 0.98 -7.93 -22.45
C VAL A 350 0.73 -6.68 -21.61
N ALA A 351 1.47 -6.55 -20.51
CA ALA A 351 1.58 -5.31 -19.76
C ALA A 351 3.03 -4.85 -19.70
N MET A 352 3.23 -3.57 -19.45
CA MET A 352 4.56 -3.00 -19.38
C MET A 352 4.67 -1.92 -18.32
N THR A 353 5.88 -1.75 -17.77
CA THR A 353 6.20 -0.71 -16.81
C THR A 353 7.59 -0.17 -17.07
N GLY A 354 7.78 1.12 -16.89
CA GLY A 354 9.07 1.79 -17.10
C GLY A 354 8.86 3.28 -17.32
N GLU A 355 9.78 4.09 -16.85
CA GLU A 355 9.85 5.51 -17.12
C GLU A 355 10.58 5.76 -18.45
N VAL A 356 10.05 6.60 -19.32
CA VAL A 356 10.65 6.92 -20.62
C VAL A 356 11.29 8.30 -20.59
N THR A 357 12.55 8.37 -20.99
CA THR A 357 13.27 9.64 -21.15
C THR A 357 13.05 10.25 -22.53
N LEU A 358 13.35 11.53 -22.69
CA LEU A 358 13.31 12.25 -23.98
C LEU A 358 14.20 11.62 -25.08
N ARG A 359 15.12 10.73 -24.71
CA ARG A 359 15.99 10.00 -25.64
C ARG A 359 15.55 8.53 -25.85
N GLY A 360 14.39 8.15 -25.32
CA GLY A 360 13.82 6.81 -25.46
C GLY A 360 14.52 5.74 -24.60
N ARG A 361 15.27 6.12 -23.59
CA ARG A 361 15.77 5.17 -22.58
C ARG A 361 14.65 4.84 -21.61
N VAL A 362 14.60 3.59 -21.17
CA VAL A 362 13.65 3.13 -20.17
C VAL A 362 14.38 2.99 -18.84
N LEU A 363 13.96 3.79 -17.85
CA LEU A 363 14.54 3.82 -16.52
C LEU A 363 13.87 2.80 -15.60
N PRO A 364 14.56 2.36 -14.53
CA PRO A 364 14.01 1.41 -13.56
C PRO A 364 12.85 2.02 -12.75
N ILE A 365 12.04 1.12 -12.19
CA ILE A 365 10.84 1.47 -11.42
C ILE A 365 10.85 0.78 -10.06
N GLY A 366 10.07 1.31 -9.12
CA GLY A 366 9.81 0.65 -7.84
C GLY A 366 8.55 -0.22 -7.86
N GLY A 367 8.41 -1.11 -6.85
CA GLY A 367 7.23 -1.93 -6.64
C GLY A 367 7.03 -3.00 -7.71
N LEU A 368 8.09 -3.65 -8.17
CA LEU A 368 8.00 -4.71 -9.19
C LEU A 368 7.15 -5.88 -8.72
N LYS A 369 7.30 -6.29 -7.45
CA LYS A 369 6.51 -7.37 -6.82
C LYS A 369 5.01 -7.10 -6.93
N GLU A 370 4.55 -5.94 -6.52
CA GLU A 370 3.14 -5.58 -6.54
C GLU A 370 2.60 -5.47 -7.98
N LYS A 371 3.41 -4.94 -8.89
CA LYS A 371 3.05 -4.78 -10.31
C LYS A 371 2.90 -6.11 -11.01
N THR A 372 3.82 -7.05 -10.81
CA THR A 372 3.74 -8.40 -11.38
C THR A 372 2.57 -9.18 -10.80
N MET A 373 2.30 -9.04 -9.49
CA MET A 373 1.12 -9.60 -8.85
C MET A 373 -0.19 -9.07 -9.44
N ALA A 374 -0.24 -7.77 -9.78
CA ALA A 374 -1.40 -7.19 -10.46
C ALA A 374 -1.58 -7.76 -11.86
N ALA A 375 -0.49 -7.94 -12.61
CA ALA A 375 -0.51 -8.59 -13.92
C ALA A 375 -1.03 -10.03 -13.82
N TYR A 376 -0.52 -10.81 -12.87
CA TYR A 376 -0.96 -12.18 -12.62
C TYR A 376 -2.46 -12.28 -12.31
N ARG A 377 -2.98 -11.44 -11.38
CA ARG A 377 -4.41 -11.37 -11.05
C ARG A 377 -5.29 -11.06 -12.25
N ASN A 378 -4.82 -10.20 -13.16
CA ASN A 378 -5.51 -9.84 -14.40
C ASN A 378 -5.27 -10.83 -15.55
N ARG A 379 -4.63 -11.99 -15.28
CA ARG A 379 -4.30 -13.03 -16.28
C ARG A 379 -3.48 -12.50 -17.45
N ILE A 380 -2.57 -11.60 -17.15
CA ILE A 380 -1.58 -11.11 -18.12
C ILE A 380 -0.40 -12.06 -18.11
N ASN A 381 -0.08 -12.62 -19.27
CA ASN A 381 0.92 -13.69 -19.39
C ASN A 381 2.34 -13.15 -19.65
N THR A 382 2.46 -11.87 -20.02
CA THR A 382 3.75 -11.29 -20.37
C THR A 382 3.86 -9.89 -19.75
N VAL A 383 4.91 -9.67 -18.98
CA VAL A 383 5.22 -8.35 -18.41
C VAL A 383 6.58 -7.88 -18.95
N VAL A 384 6.59 -6.69 -19.56
CA VAL A 384 7.81 -6.03 -20.03
C VAL A 384 8.30 -5.09 -18.93
N ILE A 385 9.54 -5.31 -18.49
CA ILE A 385 10.17 -4.57 -17.42
C ILE A 385 11.49 -3.93 -17.87
N PRO A 386 11.97 -2.86 -17.24
CA PRO A 386 13.29 -2.31 -17.47
C PRO A 386 14.39 -3.34 -17.13
N ARG A 387 15.45 -3.38 -17.93
CA ARG A 387 16.55 -4.33 -17.72
C ARG A 387 17.18 -4.22 -16.32
N GLN A 388 17.20 -3.02 -15.76
CA GLN A 388 17.77 -2.76 -14.43
C GLN A 388 16.94 -3.36 -13.29
N ASN A 389 15.64 -3.64 -13.52
CA ASN A 389 14.79 -4.31 -12.54
C ASN A 389 14.87 -5.85 -12.58
N VAL A 390 15.75 -6.44 -13.39
CA VAL A 390 15.94 -7.90 -13.39
C VAL A 390 16.46 -8.39 -12.04
N SER A 391 17.26 -7.56 -11.34
CA SER A 391 17.69 -7.85 -9.96
C SER A 391 16.54 -8.00 -8.97
N ASP A 392 15.41 -7.33 -9.22
CA ASP A 392 14.30 -7.31 -8.28
C ASP A 392 13.35 -8.51 -8.47
N LEU A 393 13.61 -9.35 -9.48
CA LEU A 393 12.81 -10.56 -9.74
C LEU A 393 12.87 -11.58 -8.59
N HIS A 394 13.92 -11.54 -7.74
CA HIS A 394 14.00 -12.41 -6.57
C HIS A 394 12.92 -12.11 -5.51
N GLU A 395 12.31 -10.91 -5.55
CA GLU A 395 11.21 -10.53 -4.67
C GLU A 395 9.84 -11.02 -5.17
N VAL A 396 9.78 -11.45 -6.44
CA VAL A 396 8.54 -11.90 -7.08
C VAL A 396 8.26 -13.34 -6.67
N ASP A 397 6.99 -13.63 -6.32
CA ASP A 397 6.55 -14.98 -5.94
C ASP A 397 6.75 -15.95 -7.11
N GLU A 398 7.29 -17.14 -6.82
CA GLU A 398 7.54 -18.18 -7.83
C GLU A 398 6.27 -18.64 -8.59
N ALA A 399 5.09 -18.39 -8.00
CA ALA A 399 3.80 -18.68 -8.64
C ALA A 399 3.39 -17.66 -9.70
N VAL A 400 4.11 -16.53 -9.82
CA VAL A 400 3.86 -15.42 -10.76
C VAL A 400 4.75 -15.49 -11.96
#